data_e1299c497f336d54ff31881d7dd66d4d
#
_entry.id   e1299c497f336d54ff31881d7dd66d4d
#
_cell.length_a   1.000
_cell.length_b   1.000
_cell.length_c   1.000
_cell.angle_alpha   90.00
_cell.angle_beta   90.00
_cell.angle_gamma   90.00
#
_symmetry.space_group_name_H-M   'P 1'
#
loop_
_entity.id
_entity.type
_entity.pdbx_description
1 polymer ?
#
loop_
_entity_poly.entity_id
_entity_poly.type
_entity_poly.pdbx_seq_one_letter_code
_entity_poly.pdbx_strand_id
1 'polypeptide(L)'
;MIVMRFAGKRALVTGAGSGIGAAVARLLAAEGAKVVAADLTGTEVHLDVRDEAEVAAVACDVDVLVNVAGIGSTTNAPETPIDVWEDVFAVNVRGTFLCCKHAIPSMIARGGGSIVNIASVAALVGLRNRAAYCASKGAVVSLTRALAVDHVNDRIRVNAVCPGTVDSPWVRRLVEEAGESLDDLTARQPLGRLGTPEEIAEAVAYLASDAASFVTGTVFVIDGGLTAA
;
A
#
# COMPACT_ATOMS: atom_id res chain seq x y z
N MET A 1 -24.36 -6.31 -13.12
CA MET A 1 -24.43 -7.07 -11.87
C MET A 1 -23.13 -6.79 -11.13
N ILE A 2 -23.20 -6.14 -9.96
CA ILE A 2 -21.98 -5.85 -9.16
C ILE A 2 -21.48 -7.19 -8.61
N VAL A 3 -20.20 -7.46 -8.83
CA VAL A 3 -19.55 -8.68 -8.31
C VAL A 3 -19.24 -8.45 -6.83
N MET A 4 -19.82 -9.27 -5.94
CA MET A 4 -19.63 -9.15 -4.49
C MET A 4 -18.45 -10.02 -4.03
N ARG A 5 -17.23 -9.67 -4.47
CA ARG A 5 -15.98 -10.45 -4.20
C ARG A 5 -15.68 -10.57 -2.70
N PHE A 6 -16.16 -9.64 -1.88
CA PHE A 6 -15.82 -9.53 -0.46
C PHE A 6 -17.04 -9.65 0.45
N ALA A 7 -18.13 -10.28 -0.01
CA ALA A 7 -19.33 -10.49 0.80
C ALA A 7 -18.98 -11.18 2.12
N GLY A 8 -19.33 -10.55 3.26
CA GLY A 8 -19.07 -11.08 4.60
C GLY A 8 -17.61 -10.97 5.09
N LYS A 9 -16.67 -10.47 4.28
CA LYS A 9 -15.29 -10.24 4.68
C LYS A 9 -15.16 -8.92 5.47
N ARG A 10 -14.20 -8.91 6.40
CA ARG A 10 -13.78 -7.71 7.14
C ARG A 10 -12.44 -7.25 6.59
N ALA A 11 -12.34 -5.99 6.20
CA ALA A 11 -11.13 -5.43 5.63
C ALA A 11 -10.65 -4.22 6.44
N LEU A 12 -9.34 -4.15 6.70
CA LEU A 12 -8.66 -2.95 7.18
C LEU A 12 -7.88 -2.33 6.01
N VAL A 13 -8.09 -1.04 5.78
CA VAL A 13 -7.32 -0.23 4.83
C VAL A 13 -6.67 0.92 5.57
N THR A 14 -5.34 0.94 5.65
CA THR A 14 -4.58 2.05 6.23
C THR A 14 -4.28 3.11 5.18
N GLY A 15 -4.08 4.37 5.58
CA GLY A 15 -3.90 5.46 4.61
C GLY A 15 -5.16 5.73 3.78
N ALA A 16 -6.34 5.47 4.35
CA ALA A 16 -7.63 5.48 3.64
C ALA A 16 -8.27 6.88 3.53
N GLY A 17 -7.65 7.92 4.09
CA GLY A 17 -8.18 9.28 4.07
C GLY A 17 -8.13 9.95 2.69
N SER A 18 -7.29 9.47 1.77
CA SER A 18 -7.16 10.06 0.43
C SER A 18 -6.59 9.07 -0.60
N GLY A 19 -6.55 9.49 -1.87
CA GLY A 19 -5.83 8.81 -2.95
C GLY A 19 -6.16 7.32 -3.09
N ILE A 20 -5.12 6.50 -3.19
CA ILE A 20 -5.22 5.04 -3.39
C ILE A 20 -6.01 4.38 -2.24
N GLY A 21 -5.71 4.72 -0.98
CA GLY A 21 -6.36 4.11 0.17
C GLY A 21 -7.86 4.37 0.19
N ALA A 22 -8.28 5.60 -0.09
CA ALA A 22 -9.70 5.95 -0.19
C ALA A 22 -10.40 5.21 -1.34
N ALA A 23 -9.75 5.08 -2.51
CA ALA A 23 -10.30 4.34 -3.65
C ALA A 23 -10.44 2.83 -3.33
N VAL A 24 -9.42 2.24 -2.69
CA VAL A 24 -9.47 0.84 -2.23
C VAL A 24 -10.61 0.64 -1.23
N ALA A 25 -10.71 1.49 -0.21
CA ALA A 25 -11.76 1.36 0.81
C ALA A 25 -13.16 1.42 0.19
N ARG A 26 -13.39 2.37 -0.74
CA ARG A 26 -14.66 2.47 -1.47
C ARG A 26 -14.96 1.24 -2.31
N LEU A 27 -13.98 0.72 -3.05
CA LEU A 27 -14.16 -0.44 -3.91
C LEU A 27 -14.47 -1.71 -3.11
N LEU A 28 -13.69 -1.98 -2.06
CA LEU A 28 -13.93 -3.15 -1.22
C LEU A 28 -15.32 -3.10 -0.54
N ALA A 29 -15.73 -1.92 -0.08
CA ALA A 29 -17.07 -1.71 0.50
C ALA A 29 -18.18 -1.92 -0.55
N ALA A 30 -18.03 -1.38 -1.76
CA ALA A 30 -18.97 -1.56 -2.87
C ALA A 30 -19.12 -3.04 -3.27
N GLU A 31 -18.09 -3.85 -3.04
CA GLU A 31 -18.07 -5.29 -3.31
C GLU A 31 -18.37 -6.16 -2.08
N GLY A 32 -18.94 -5.57 -1.03
CA GLY A 32 -19.55 -6.28 0.09
C GLY A 32 -18.67 -6.49 1.32
N ALA A 33 -17.46 -5.90 1.38
CA ALA A 33 -16.66 -5.93 2.59
C ALA A 33 -17.22 -4.99 3.68
N LYS A 34 -17.03 -5.39 4.95
CA LYS A 34 -17.09 -4.48 6.08
C LYS A 34 -15.71 -3.83 6.24
N VAL A 35 -15.58 -2.59 5.76
CA VAL A 35 -14.28 -1.90 5.70
C VAL A 35 -14.09 -1.02 6.94
N VAL A 36 -12.94 -1.20 7.59
CA VAL A 36 -12.36 -0.24 8.54
C VAL A 36 -11.38 0.62 7.72
N ALA A 37 -11.81 1.83 7.37
CA ALA A 37 -10.97 2.82 6.71
C ALA A 37 -10.26 3.64 7.80
N ALA A 38 -8.94 3.55 7.88
CA ALA A 38 -8.15 4.16 8.94
C ALA A 38 -7.04 5.07 8.39
N ASP A 39 -6.87 6.25 8.98
CA ASP A 39 -5.84 7.23 8.64
C ASP A 39 -5.60 8.18 9.84
N LEU A 40 -4.57 9.01 9.77
CA LEU A 40 -4.38 10.12 10.70
C LEU A 40 -5.51 11.17 10.57
N THR A 41 -6.06 11.33 9.36
CA THR A 41 -7.12 12.31 9.06
C THR A 41 -8.03 11.80 7.94
N GLY A 42 -9.23 12.39 7.83
CA GLY A 42 -10.12 12.12 6.69
C GLY A 42 -10.89 10.80 6.76
N THR A 43 -10.84 10.10 7.89
CA THR A 43 -11.58 8.85 8.17
C THR A 43 -12.23 8.90 9.55
N GLU A 44 -13.20 8.01 9.79
CA GLU A 44 -13.83 7.87 11.12
C GLU A 44 -12.89 7.20 12.13
N VAL A 45 -11.97 6.35 11.65
CA VAL A 45 -11.00 5.64 12.49
C VAL A 45 -9.66 6.35 12.39
N HIS A 46 -9.24 6.99 13.49
CA HIS A 46 -7.88 7.53 13.61
C HIS A 46 -6.88 6.40 13.78
N LEU A 47 -5.78 6.45 13.05
CA LEU A 47 -4.70 5.49 13.16
C LEU A 47 -3.35 6.11 12.78
N ASP A 48 -2.45 6.22 13.73
CA ASP A 48 -1.02 6.35 13.45
C ASP A 48 -0.40 4.94 13.36
N VAL A 49 -0.02 4.53 12.16
CA VAL A 49 0.59 3.22 11.94
C VAL A 49 1.94 3.03 12.67
N ARG A 50 2.52 4.10 13.20
CA ARG A 50 3.74 4.07 14.05
C ARG A 50 3.43 3.68 15.49
N ASP A 51 2.20 3.87 15.95
CA ASP A 51 1.75 3.50 17.29
C ASP A 51 1.23 2.05 17.30
N GLU A 52 1.99 1.19 17.98
CA GLU A 52 1.65 -0.23 18.05
C GLU A 52 0.34 -0.50 18.80
N ALA A 53 -0.01 0.31 19.81
CA ALA A 53 -1.24 0.12 20.56
C ALA A 53 -2.47 0.47 19.71
N GLU A 54 -2.41 1.58 18.95
CA GLU A 54 -3.46 1.95 18.00
C GLU A 54 -3.62 0.87 16.91
N VAL A 55 -2.50 0.39 16.34
CA VAL A 55 -2.52 -0.69 15.34
C VAL A 55 -3.14 -1.96 15.91
N ALA A 56 -2.75 -2.38 17.11
CA ALA A 56 -3.28 -3.59 17.74
C ALA A 56 -4.80 -3.51 17.96
N ALA A 57 -5.32 -2.32 18.27
CA ALA A 57 -6.74 -2.11 18.50
C ALA A 57 -7.59 -2.28 17.22
N VAL A 58 -7.05 -1.94 16.04
CA VAL A 58 -7.82 -1.94 14.78
C VAL A 58 -7.47 -3.11 13.85
N ALA A 59 -6.26 -3.66 13.92
CA ALA A 59 -5.82 -4.74 13.02
C ALA A 59 -6.26 -6.14 13.46
N CYS A 60 -6.78 -6.29 14.66
CA CYS A 60 -7.34 -7.55 15.13
C CYS A 60 -8.72 -7.82 14.46
N ASP A 61 -8.97 -9.06 14.07
CA ASP A 61 -10.26 -9.52 13.50
C ASP A 61 -10.54 -9.02 12.05
N VAL A 62 -9.58 -9.24 11.15
CA VAL A 62 -9.69 -8.93 9.72
C VAL A 62 -9.43 -10.16 8.84
N ASP A 63 -10.09 -10.23 7.69
CA ASP A 63 -9.88 -11.22 6.62
C ASP A 63 -8.94 -10.65 5.53
N VAL A 64 -8.97 -9.32 5.36
CA VAL A 64 -8.20 -8.60 4.35
C VAL A 64 -7.50 -7.41 5.02
N LEU A 65 -6.19 -7.30 4.81
CA LEU A 65 -5.40 -6.13 5.21
C LEU A 65 -4.80 -5.47 3.97
N VAL A 66 -5.03 -4.16 3.82
CA VAL A 66 -4.38 -3.37 2.77
C VAL A 66 -3.58 -2.25 3.41
N ASN A 67 -2.25 -2.36 3.34
CA ASN A 67 -1.33 -1.38 3.87
C ASN A 67 -1.02 -0.33 2.79
N VAL A 68 -1.68 0.83 2.89
CA VAL A 68 -1.49 1.96 1.95
C VAL A 68 -0.76 3.12 2.61
N ALA A 69 -0.88 3.30 3.93
CA ALA A 69 -0.23 4.38 4.66
C ALA A 69 1.26 4.49 4.30
N GLY A 70 1.69 5.67 3.93
CA GLY A 70 3.07 5.90 3.53
C GLY A 70 3.39 7.37 3.28
N ILE A 71 4.65 7.72 3.48
CA ILE A 71 5.21 9.05 3.21
C ILE A 71 6.44 8.94 2.31
N GLY A 72 6.81 10.04 1.69
CA GLY A 72 7.97 10.13 0.81
C GLY A 72 9.07 11.04 1.35
N SER A 73 10.18 11.08 0.63
CA SER A 73 11.24 12.08 0.78
C SER A 73 11.65 12.59 -0.60
N THR A 74 12.16 13.82 -0.66
CA THR A 74 12.53 14.50 -1.91
C THR A 74 14.01 14.88 -1.92
N THR A 75 14.85 14.19 -1.14
CA THR A 75 16.27 14.48 -0.97
C THR A 75 17.16 13.32 -1.40
N ASN A 76 18.37 13.63 -1.86
CA ASN A 76 19.45 12.65 -2.08
C ASN A 76 20.09 12.25 -0.73
N ALA A 77 20.97 11.23 -0.74
CA ALA A 77 21.50 10.68 0.50
C ALA A 77 22.30 11.69 1.35
N PRO A 78 23.24 12.50 0.81
CA PRO A 78 23.94 13.52 1.60
C PRO A 78 23.04 14.60 2.21
N GLU A 79 21.92 14.89 1.58
CA GLU A 79 20.99 15.96 1.98
C GLU A 79 19.82 15.48 2.82
N THR A 80 19.66 14.14 2.96
CA THR A 80 18.55 13.56 3.75
C THR A 80 18.87 13.71 5.24
N PRO A 81 18.09 14.51 6.01
CA PRO A 81 18.20 14.54 7.45
C PRO A 81 17.87 13.16 8.04
N ILE A 82 18.55 12.81 9.16
CA ILE A 82 18.35 11.48 9.76
C ILE A 82 16.93 11.27 10.29
N ASP A 83 16.30 12.30 10.80
CA ASP A 83 14.91 12.29 11.26
C ASP A 83 13.93 12.03 10.10
N VAL A 84 14.15 12.61 8.93
CA VAL A 84 13.37 12.30 7.71
C VAL A 84 13.55 10.85 7.30
N TRP A 85 14.77 10.32 7.36
CA TRP A 85 15.03 8.90 7.09
C TRP A 85 14.27 8.00 8.06
N GLU A 86 14.39 8.30 9.37
CA GLU A 86 13.73 7.53 10.42
C GLU A 86 12.20 7.59 10.32
N ASP A 87 11.62 8.75 10.02
CA ASP A 87 10.17 8.91 9.83
C ASP A 87 9.67 8.11 8.63
N VAL A 88 10.37 8.15 7.49
CA VAL A 88 10.00 7.37 6.31
C VAL A 88 10.01 5.87 6.62
N PHE A 89 11.02 5.37 7.34
CA PHE A 89 11.06 3.97 7.75
C PHE A 89 10.03 3.64 8.83
N ALA A 90 9.78 4.54 9.76
CA ALA A 90 8.77 4.35 10.80
C ALA A 90 7.35 4.17 10.21
N VAL A 91 6.99 5.00 9.24
CA VAL A 91 5.68 4.90 8.59
C VAL A 91 5.65 3.74 7.59
N ASN A 92 6.56 3.74 6.60
CA ASN A 92 6.44 2.84 5.46
C ASN A 92 6.78 1.38 5.79
N VAL A 93 7.76 1.17 6.66
CA VAL A 93 8.29 -0.19 6.96
C VAL A 93 7.75 -0.70 8.28
N ARG A 94 8.03 0.01 9.39
CA ARG A 94 7.57 -0.41 10.71
C ARG A 94 6.05 -0.43 10.79
N GLY A 95 5.37 0.60 10.27
CA GLY A 95 3.90 0.65 10.25
C GLY A 95 3.30 -0.51 9.47
N THR A 96 3.79 -0.81 8.27
CA THR A 96 3.37 -2.00 7.50
C THR A 96 3.61 -3.29 8.28
N PHE A 97 4.78 -3.42 8.93
CA PHE A 97 5.10 -4.59 9.75
C PHE A 97 4.15 -4.72 10.95
N LEU A 98 3.88 -3.64 11.68
CA LEU A 98 2.97 -3.67 12.84
C LEU A 98 1.56 -4.08 12.44
N CYS A 99 1.02 -3.54 11.34
CA CYS A 99 -0.29 -3.95 10.83
C CYS A 99 -0.32 -5.45 10.48
N CYS A 100 0.70 -5.97 9.81
CA CYS A 100 0.82 -7.40 9.52
C CYS A 100 0.93 -8.24 10.81
N LYS A 101 1.79 -7.82 11.77
CA LYS A 101 2.00 -8.49 13.06
C LYS A 101 0.69 -8.71 13.82
N HIS A 102 -0.18 -7.71 13.84
CA HIS A 102 -1.44 -7.76 14.60
C HIS A 102 -2.61 -8.36 13.80
N ALA A 103 -2.58 -8.33 12.46
CA ALA A 103 -3.60 -8.95 11.63
C ALA A 103 -3.42 -10.48 11.48
N ILE A 104 -2.20 -10.95 11.32
CA ILE A 104 -1.89 -12.36 11.04
C ILE A 104 -2.48 -13.34 12.07
N PRO A 105 -2.36 -13.12 13.39
CA PRO A 105 -2.94 -14.05 14.37
C PRO A 105 -4.45 -14.23 14.20
N SER A 106 -5.18 -13.16 13.90
CA SER A 106 -6.63 -13.24 13.68
C SER A 106 -6.96 -13.94 12.36
N MET A 107 -6.19 -13.72 11.31
CA MET A 107 -6.34 -14.42 10.03
C MET A 107 -6.11 -15.93 10.19
N ILE A 108 -5.08 -16.35 10.96
CA ILE A 108 -4.84 -17.76 11.28
C ILE A 108 -6.06 -18.37 11.99
N ALA A 109 -6.55 -17.71 13.03
CA ALA A 109 -7.72 -18.16 13.80
C ALA A 109 -9.00 -18.28 12.93
N ARG A 110 -9.12 -17.46 11.89
CA ARG A 110 -10.23 -17.48 10.92
C ARG A 110 -10.02 -18.44 9.75
N GLY A 111 -8.86 -19.09 9.67
CA GLY A 111 -8.53 -20.12 8.68
C GLY A 111 -7.94 -19.60 7.37
N GLY A 112 -7.40 -18.40 7.37
CA GLY A 112 -6.69 -17.77 6.27
C GLY A 112 -6.99 -16.28 6.10
N GLY A 113 -6.33 -15.63 5.15
CA GLY A 113 -6.51 -14.22 4.90
C GLY A 113 -5.74 -13.72 3.67
N SER A 114 -5.87 -12.43 3.39
CA SER A 114 -5.11 -11.78 2.32
C SER A 114 -4.53 -10.44 2.78
N ILE A 115 -3.24 -10.25 2.54
CA ILE A 115 -2.52 -9.00 2.82
C ILE A 115 -2.02 -8.42 1.50
N VAL A 116 -2.31 -7.15 1.24
CA VAL A 116 -1.79 -6.40 0.10
C VAL A 116 -1.05 -5.18 0.60
N ASN A 117 0.24 -5.11 0.32
CA ASN A 117 1.12 -4.01 0.70
C ASN A 117 1.33 -3.07 -0.49
N ILE A 118 1.10 -1.78 -0.31
CA ILE A 118 1.42 -0.79 -1.35
C ILE A 118 2.90 -0.40 -1.24
N ALA A 119 3.68 -0.96 -2.16
CA ALA A 119 5.07 -0.57 -2.39
C ALA A 119 5.15 0.62 -3.36
N SER A 120 5.97 0.54 -4.39
CA SER A 120 6.12 1.53 -5.47
C SER A 120 7.09 0.97 -6.53
N VAL A 121 7.05 1.50 -7.74
CA VAL A 121 8.16 1.31 -8.71
C VAL A 121 9.52 1.74 -8.14
N ALA A 122 9.54 2.66 -7.17
CA ALA A 122 10.74 3.06 -6.42
C ALA A 122 11.42 1.91 -5.68
N ALA A 123 10.75 0.77 -5.49
CA ALA A 123 11.34 -0.47 -4.97
C ALA A 123 12.13 -1.26 -6.03
N LEU A 124 11.93 -0.94 -7.31
CA LEU A 124 12.42 -1.72 -8.45
C LEU A 124 13.45 -0.95 -9.28
N VAL A 125 13.30 0.37 -9.35
CA VAL A 125 14.18 1.27 -10.09
C VAL A 125 14.61 2.45 -9.21
N GLY A 126 15.77 3.03 -9.51
CA GLY A 126 16.25 4.22 -8.82
C GLY A 126 15.50 5.47 -9.27
N LEU A 127 14.99 6.23 -8.30
CA LEU A 127 14.42 7.56 -8.53
C LEU A 127 15.34 8.63 -7.95
N ARG A 128 15.57 9.71 -8.70
CA ARG A 128 16.41 10.84 -8.23
C ARG A 128 15.79 11.48 -7.00
N ASN A 129 16.64 11.83 -6.03
CA ASN A 129 16.24 12.52 -4.80
C ASN A 129 15.15 11.77 -4.01
N ARG A 130 15.22 10.43 -3.96
CA ARG A 130 14.26 9.57 -3.28
C ARG A 130 14.94 8.46 -2.46
N ALA A 131 16.15 8.70 -1.94
CA ALA A 131 16.96 7.64 -1.32
C ALA A 131 16.22 6.90 -0.20
N ALA A 132 15.70 7.61 0.80
CA ALA A 132 14.95 7.02 1.91
C ALA A 132 13.67 6.31 1.43
N TYR A 133 12.94 6.95 0.51
CA TYR A 133 11.70 6.39 -0.04
C TYR A 133 11.96 5.10 -0.81
N CYS A 134 12.93 5.08 -1.75
CA CYS A 134 13.29 3.88 -2.50
C CYS A 134 13.69 2.73 -1.56
N ALA A 135 14.57 3.02 -0.58
CA ALA A 135 14.99 2.03 0.40
C ALA A 135 13.80 1.46 1.20
N SER A 136 12.90 2.32 1.68
CA SER A 136 11.73 1.89 2.44
C SER A 136 10.77 1.03 1.61
N LYS A 137 10.53 1.39 0.33
CA LYS A 137 9.65 0.62 -0.56
C LYS A 137 10.28 -0.72 -1.00
N GLY A 138 11.62 -0.76 -1.14
CA GLY A 138 12.37 -2.02 -1.29
C GLY A 138 12.22 -2.94 -0.07
N ALA A 139 12.28 -2.38 1.14
CA ALA A 139 12.05 -3.13 2.38
C ALA A 139 10.63 -3.71 2.45
N VAL A 140 9.59 -2.96 2.03
CA VAL A 140 8.20 -3.46 1.96
C VAL A 140 8.07 -4.65 1.00
N VAL A 141 8.75 -4.62 -0.17
CA VAL A 141 8.77 -5.75 -1.11
C VAL A 141 9.42 -6.98 -0.48
N SER A 142 10.57 -6.81 0.19
CA SER A 142 11.26 -7.91 0.87
C SER A 142 10.44 -8.49 2.03
N LEU A 143 9.81 -7.62 2.84
CA LEU A 143 8.91 -8.03 3.92
C LEU A 143 7.72 -8.83 3.37
N THR A 144 7.12 -8.39 2.26
CA THR A 144 6.01 -9.08 1.59
C THR A 144 6.39 -10.52 1.24
N ARG A 145 7.57 -10.74 0.66
CA ARG A 145 8.04 -12.08 0.28
C ARG A 145 8.30 -12.97 1.50
N ALA A 146 8.90 -12.41 2.55
CA ALA A 146 9.15 -13.15 3.80
C ALA A 146 7.83 -13.63 4.42
N LEU A 147 6.88 -12.71 4.62
CA LEU A 147 5.57 -13.06 5.18
C LEU A 147 4.77 -14.02 4.30
N ALA A 148 4.89 -13.94 2.98
CA ALA A 148 4.23 -14.87 2.07
C ALA A 148 4.72 -16.32 2.26
N VAL A 149 6.03 -16.50 2.47
CA VAL A 149 6.63 -17.83 2.71
C VAL A 149 6.32 -18.32 4.11
N ASP A 150 6.44 -17.45 5.12
CA ASP A 150 6.21 -17.80 6.52
C ASP A 150 4.77 -18.30 6.78
N HIS A 151 3.77 -17.72 6.08
CA HIS A 151 2.35 -17.93 6.35
C HIS A 151 1.58 -18.69 5.25
N VAL A 152 2.29 -19.31 4.28
CA VAL A 152 1.64 -20.10 3.22
C VAL A 152 0.83 -21.28 3.79
N ASN A 153 1.33 -21.93 4.82
CA ASN A 153 0.65 -23.03 5.49
C ASN A 153 -0.56 -22.58 6.33
N ASP A 154 -0.60 -21.32 6.71
CA ASP A 154 -1.73 -20.68 7.40
C ASP A 154 -2.83 -20.21 6.43
N ARG A 155 -2.66 -20.48 5.14
CA ARG A 155 -3.57 -20.01 4.06
C ARG A 155 -3.68 -18.48 4.01
N ILE A 156 -2.60 -17.78 4.36
CA ILE A 156 -2.50 -16.32 4.22
C ILE A 156 -1.66 -16.01 2.98
N ARG A 157 -2.24 -15.23 2.07
CA ARG A 157 -1.54 -14.72 0.90
C ARG A 157 -1.04 -13.30 1.20
N VAL A 158 0.21 -13.01 0.85
CA VAL A 158 0.79 -11.69 1.06
C VAL A 158 1.42 -11.23 -0.26
N ASN A 159 0.95 -10.11 -0.80
CA ASN A 159 1.38 -9.59 -2.10
C ASN A 159 1.71 -8.09 -2.01
N ALA A 160 2.60 -7.62 -2.88
CA ALA A 160 2.91 -6.21 -3.03
C ALA A 160 2.36 -5.68 -4.36
N VAL A 161 1.79 -4.47 -4.34
CA VAL A 161 1.51 -3.68 -5.54
C VAL A 161 2.57 -2.59 -5.63
N CYS A 162 3.14 -2.41 -6.82
CA CYS A 162 4.12 -1.38 -7.15
C CYS A 162 3.52 -0.41 -8.17
N PRO A 163 2.81 0.63 -7.72
CA PRO A 163 2.30 1.66 -8.61
C PRO A 163 3.41 2.49 -9.24
N GLY A 164 3.20 2.95 -10.47
CA GLY A 164 3.89 4.10 -11.05
C GLY A 164 3.40 5.40 -10.43
N THR A 165 3.48 6.49 -11.20
CA THR A 165 2.96 7.78 -10.73
C THR A 165 1.44 7.81 -10.85
N VAL A 166 0.77 7.99 -9.72
CA VAL A 166 -0.70 8.04 -9.62
C VAL A 166 -1.14 9.46 -9.27
N ASP A 167 -2.12 9.99 -10.00
CA ASP A 167 -2.71 11.30 -9.71
C ASP A 167 -3.45 11.26 -8.37
N SER A 168 -2.82 11.81 -7.35
CA SER A 168 -3.33 11.82 -5.99
C SER A 168 -2.98 13.13 -5.30
N PRO A 169 -3.70 13.54 -4.23
CA PRO A 169 -3.38 14.73 -3.47
C PRO A 169 -1.93 14.73 -2.95
N TRP A 170 -1.39 13.55 -2.61
CA TRP A 170 -0.01 13.40 -2.18
C TRP A 170 0.99 13.71 -3.29
N VAL A 171 0.79 13.18 -4.50
CA VAL A 171 1.68 13.43 -5.65
C VAL A 171 1.62 14.90 -6.05
N ARG A 172 0.44 15.53 -6.03
CA ARG A 172 0.30 16.96 -6.35
C ARG A 172 1.10 17.84 -5.38
N ARG A 173 1.03 17.55 -4.06
CA ARG A 173 1.86 18.26 -3.07
C ARG A 173 3.36 18.05 -3.30
N LEU A 174 3.81 16.84 -3.60
CA LEU A 174 5.22 16.56 -3.88
C LEU A 174 5.74 17.31 -5.11
N VAL A 175 4.91 17.47 -6.14
CA VAL A 175 5.23 18.22 -7.35
C VAL A 175 5.41 19.72 -7.01
N GLU A 176 4.48 20.28 -6.24
CA GLU A 176 4.55 21.66 -5.76
C GLU A 176 5.81 21.91 -4.93
N GLU A 177 6.12 21.02 -3.97
CA GLU A 177 7.30 21.10 -3.10
C GLU A 177 8.62 20.97 -3.88
N ALA A 178 8.65 20.14 -4.92
CA ALA A 178 9.84 19.92 -5.74
C ALA A 178 10.04 20.96 -6.84
N GLY A 179 9.06 21.86 -7.07
CA GLY A 179 9.05 22.78 -8.21
C GLY A 179 8.99 22.07 -9.56
N GLU A 180 8.48 20.85 -9.61
CA GLU A 180 8.22 20.07 -10.82
C GLU A 180 6.82 20.39 -11.36
N SER A 181 6.48 19.89 -12.55
CA SER A 181 5.12 19.96 -13.09
C SER A 181 4.49 18.56 -13.21
N LEU A 182 3.16 18.49 -13.25
CA LEU A 182 2.46 17.24 -13.56
C LEU A 182 2.77 16.75 -14.99
N ASP A 183 3.07 17.66 -15.91
CA ASP A 183 3.46 17.33 -17.29
C ASP A 183 4.81 16.61 -17.33
N ASP A 184 5.78 17.00 -16.47
CA ASP A 184 7.06 16.31 -16.35
C ASP A 184 6.88 14.89 -15.84
N LEU A 185 5.98 14.68 -14.88
CA LEU A 185 5.65 13.34 -14.39
C LEU A 185 4.90 12.52 -15.44
N THR A 186 3.99 13.13 -16.17
CA THR A 186 3.24 12.49 -17.25
C THR A 186 4.18 12.03 -18.37
N ALA A 187 5.14 12.87 -18.76
CA ALA A 187 6.11 12.55 -19.80
C ALA A 187 7.01 11.35 -19.47
N ARG A 188 7.15 11.03 -18.17
CA ARG A 188 7.91 9.84 -17.71
C ARG A 188 7.11 8.53 -17.85
N GLN A 189 5.79 8.61 -18.08
CA GLN A 189 4.94 7.43 -18.23
C GLN A 189 4.80 7.06 -19.72
N PRO A 190 5.22 5.87 -20.17
CA PRO A 190 5.06 5.46 -21.58
C PRO A 190 3.63 5.50 -22.08
N LEU A 191 2.63 5.27 -21.20
CA LEU A 191 1.22 5.44 -21.56
C LEU A 191 0.78 6.91 -21.74
N GLY A 192 1.65 7.90 -21.53
CA GLY A 192 1.37 9.32 -21.72
C GLY A 192 0.36 9.93 -20.76
N ARG A 193 0.12 9.27 -19.61
CA ARG A 193 -0.75 9.78 -18.55
C ARG A 193 -0.36 9.22 -17.19
N LEU A 194 -0.79 9.87 -16.13
CA LEU A 194 -0.72 9.31 -14.78
C LEU A 194 -1.76 8.20 -14.59
N GLY A 195 -1.48 7.27 -13.70
CA GLY A 195 -2.47 6.31 -13.22
C GLY A 195 -3.52 6.99 -12.34
N THR A 196 -4.68 6.36 -12.19
CA THR A 196 -5.71 6.81 -11.25
C THR A 196 -5.71 5.95 -9.99
N PRO A 197 -6.16 6.47 -8.83
CA PRO A 197 -6.34 5.67 -7.63
C PRO A 197 -7.25 4.46 -7.85
N GLU A 198 -8.26 4.58 -8.71
CA GLU A 198 -9.21 3.53 -9.04
C GLU A 198 -8.54 2.37 -9.81
N GLU A 199 -7.61 2.65 -10.73
CA GLU A 199 -6.84 1.62 -11.43
C GLU A 199 -5.99 0.79 -10.46
N ILE A 200 -5.40 1.44 -9.44
CA ILE A 200 -4.64 0.74 -8.39
C ILE A 200 -5.59 -0.07 -7.48
N ALA A 201 -6.76 0.49 -7.16
CA ALA A 201 -7.75 -0.19 -6.33
C ALA A 201 -8.24 -1.50 -6.96
N GLU A 202 -8.42 -1.56 -8.28
CA GLU A 202 -8.80 -2.80 -8.98
C GLU A 202 -7.72 -3.88 -8.88
N ALA A 203 -6.44 -3.52 -9.01
CA ALA A 203 -5.33 -4.45 -8.82
C ALA A 203 -5.27 -4.98 -7.38
N VAL A 204 -5.48 -4.09 -6.39
CA VAL A 204 -5.55 -4.46 -4.97
C VAL A 204 -6.72 -5.41 -4.73
N ALA A 205 -7.90 -5.08 -5.24
CA ALA A 205 -9.10 -5.91 -5.08
C ALA A 205 -8.93 -7.29 -5.73
N TYR A 206 -8.28 -7.39 -6.90
CA TYR A 206 -7.92 -8.67 -7.49
C TYR A 206 -7.04 -9.49 -6.54
N LEU A 207 -5.92 -8.94 -6.07
CA LEU A 207 -4.97 -9.64 -5.20
C LEU A 207 -5.57 -10.01 -3.84
N ALA A 208 -6.48 -9.19 -3.33
CA ALA A 208 -7.17 -9.44 -2.06
C ALA A 208 -8.25 -10.54 -2.19
N SER A 209 -8.82 -10.76 -3.38
CA SER A 209 -9.94 -11.67 -3.61
C SER A 209 -9.50 -13.13 -3.80
N ASP A 210 -10.47 -14.03 -3.77
CA ASP A 210 -10.27 -15.47 -4.03
C ASP A 210 -9.86 -15.75 -5.49
N ALA A 211 -10.10 -14.81 -6.43
CA ALA A 211 -9.61 -14.91 -7.81
C ALA A 211 -8.07 -14.98 -7.89
N ALA A 212 -7.37 -14.48 -6.88
CA ALA A 212 -5.92 -14.55 -6.75
C ALA A 212 -5.44 -15.69 -5.84
N SER A 213 -6.20 -16.77 -5.69
CA SER A 213 -5.92 -17.88 -4.76
C SER A 213 -4.57 -18.57 -4.97
N PHE A 214 -4.01 -18.50 -6.18
CA PHE A 214 -2.68 -19.04 -6.51
C PHE A 214 -1.57 -17.96 -6.58
N VAL A 215 -1.85 -16.75 -6.05
CA VAL A 215 -0.92 -15.61 -6.08
C VAL A 215 -0.50 -15.25 -4.66
N THR A 216 0.76 -15.52 -4.30
CA THR A 216 1.38 -15.07 -3.06
C THR A 216 2.86 -14.73 -3.28
N GLY A 217 3.41 -13.77 -2.55
CA GLY A 217 4.78 -13.29 -2.68
C GLY A 217 5.06 -12.48 -3.96
N THR A 218 4.03 -12.14 -4.74
CA THR A 218 4.20 -11.40 -5.99
C THR A 218 4.52 -9.93 -5.74
N VAL A 219 5.24 -9.36 -6.72
CA VAL A 219 5.40 -7.91 -6.88
C VAL A 219 4.64 -7.52 -8.14
N PHE A 220 3.42 -7.03 -7.95
CA PHE A 220 2.51 -6.69 -9.03
C PHE A 220 2.73 -5.23 -9.45
N VAL A 221 3.36 -5.05 -10.61
CA VAL A 221 3.67 -3.72 -11.16
C VAL A 221 2.48 -3.21 -11.96
N ILE A 222 2.08 -1.95 -11.66
CA ILE A 222 1.02 -1.23 -12.37
C ILE A 222 1.45 0.23 -12.53
N ASP A 223 2.20 0.52 -13.60
CA ASP A 223 3.03 1.72 -13.71
C ASP A 223 2.98 2.41 -15.06
N GLY A 224 2.06 2.03 -15.94
CA GLY A 224 1.96 2.61 -17.28
C GLY A 224 3.19 2.35 -18.16
N GLY A 225 3.97 1.30 -17.86
CA GLY A 225 5.16 0.90 -18.61
C GLY A 225 6.46 1.56 -18.16
N LEU A 226 6.44 2.33 -17.06
CA LEU A 226 7.61 3.09 -16.59
C LEU A 226 8.84 2.21 -16.33
N THR A 227 8.66 1.02 -15.76
CA THR A 227 9.77 0.10 -15.46
C THR A 227 10.11 -0.85 -16.60
N ALA A 228 9.36 -0.84 -17.70
CA ALA A 228 9.58 -1.67 -18.88
C ALA A 228 10.36 -0.94 -20.00
N ALA A 229 10.53 0.40 -19.88
CA ALA A 229 11.16 1.26 -20.86
C ALA A 229 12.63 1.54 -20.54
#